data_e9819a9c128cb688a6fe52cbdf2404a4
#
_entry.id   e9819a9c128cb688a6fe52cbdf2404a4
#
_cell.length_a   1.000
_cell.length_b   1.000
_cell.length_c   1.000
_cell.angle_alpha   90.00
_cell.angle_beta   90.00
_cell.angle_gamma   90.00
#
_symmetry.space_group_name_H-M   'P 1'
#
loop_
_entity.id
_entity.type
_entity.pdbx_description
1 polymer ?
#
loop_
_entity_poly.entity_id
_entity_poly.type
_entity_poly.pdbx_seq_one_letter_code
_entity_poly.pdbx_strand_id
1 'polypeptide(L)'
;MKRVILAVLTALCCLSCTRELTLQERILQAYDHPVRPGYEGKNPYWNKFAKKFMYAPAFDFQKVEGAATYRYTITQDGKENPASWTFDAKAPNLALTPVWKDITVGDVVLKVEAIDKDGKVIGMAGERKFYRDTPFTPPYNGAVRDYKESAILALICLHNMQPIQNWKTGPHPDMSYNLNTYACKIIGSTISMEVLLSKLCPELSEDALLIAENAARFLIEQSRPEGEPLAFFPPTYYKDLITSAIDRNKGKTMAMEALTAANAFLDLYDVTGKQEYFDRATMITDTYQRIQAEDGSFPIKMDYATGQPVNDVKALLHPMLEYLQRLEQQYGITKYTEMYRKSEQWMKEGALKSFDMTGQFEDARIVGLEPYENLTNCTAAPYATYLLGKNDITAEELTDAKDLINFCEDQFVYWESTETKYGVKLYHTPHVVEQYRYRVPIDHSACNVANAWLSLYEVTGDEIAFMKAKAMIDNITIMQDINTGMIPTYWSNFLQAENWTNCTLLSVQTLLRMDSIVK
;
A
#
# COMPACT_ATOMS: atom_id res chain seq x y z
N MET A 1 39.86 24.76 67.92
CA MET A 1 38.74 25.47 67.30
C MET A 1 39.00 25.50 65.83
N LYS A 2 38.36 24.60 65.04
CA LYS A 2 38.45 24.57 63.60
C LYS A 2 37.06 25.00 63.08
N ARG A 3 36.99 26.15 62.39
CA ARG A 3 35.77 26.62 61.72
C ARG A 3 35.61 25.83 60.40
N VAL A 4 34.49 25.11 60.31
CA VAL A 4 34.07 24.46 59.08
C VAL A 4 33.23 25.50 58.32
N ILE A 5 33.68 25.92 57.17
CA ILE A 5 32.92 26.75 56.23
C ILE A 5 32.06 25.81 55.37
N LEU A 6 30.74 25.87 55.58
CA LEU A 6 29.75 25.15 54.78
C LEU A 6 29.47 25.99 53.54
N ALA A 7 30.02 25.57 52.39
CA ALA A 7 29.68 26.16 51.10
C ALA A 7 28.37 25.51 50.61
N VAL A 8 27.31 26.31 50.65
CA VAL A 8 26.04 25.94 50.02
C VAL A 8 26.17 26.18 48.51
N LEU A 9 26.42 25.09 47.78
CA LEU A 9 26.26 25.10 46.32
C LEU A 9 24.75 25.08 45.98
N THR A 10 24.20 26.25 45.65
CA THR A 10 22.88 26.35 45.05
C THR A 10 22.99 25.87 43.60
N ALA A 11 22.69 24.61 43.37
CA ALA A 11 22.52 24.09 42.03
C ALA A 11 21.22 24.69 41.47
N LEU A 12 21.33 25.74 40.64
CA LEU A 12 20.24 26.14 39.73
C LEU A 12 20.02 24.99 38.75
N CYS A 13 19.12 24.07 39.07
CA CYS A 13 18.48 23.26 38.06
C CYS A 13 17.66 24.20 37.16
N CYS A 14 18.23 24.58 36.03
CA CYS A 14 17.46 25.07 34.90
C CYS A 14 16.55 23.91 34.45
N LEU A 15 15.40 23.76 35.07
CA LEU A 15 14.27 23.07 34.49
C LEU A 15 13.87 23.92 33.26
N SER A 16 14.48 23.59 32.12
CA SER A 16 13.86 23.92 30.86
C SER A 16 12.53 23.15 30.86
N CYS A 17 11.45 23.80 31.24
CA CYS A 17 10.12 23.32 30.91
C CYS A 17 10.03 23.27 29.39
N THR A 18 10.44 22.16 28.80
CA THR A 18 10.06 21.84 27.43
C THR A 18 8.56 21.65 27.49
N ARG A 19 7.82 22.66 27.01
CA ARG A 19 6.37 22.57 26.85
C ARG A 19 6.08 21.30 26.05
N GLU A 20 5.26 20.40 26.60
CA GLU A 20 4.77 19.26 25.83
C GLU A 20 4.02 19.77 24.60
N LEU A 21 4.36 19.22 23.44
CA LEU A 21 3.68 19.55 22.21
C LEU A 21 2.23 19.07 22.28
N THR A 22 1.32 19.89 21.85
CA THR A 22 -0.07 19.48 21.63
C THR A 22 -0.15 18.36 20.59
N LEU A 23 -1.23 17.61 20.58
CA LEU A 23 -1.46 16.58 19.55
C LEU A 23 -1.32 17.16 18.14
N GLN A 24 -1.91 18.33 17.90
CA GLN A 24 -1.83 19.00 16.60
C GLN A 24 -0.39 19.38 16.22
N GLU A 25 0.39 19.88 17.16
CA GLU A 25 1.80 20.20 16.94
C GLU A 25 2.62 18.94 16.63
N ARG A 26 2.37 17.85 17.34
CA ARG A 26 3.02 16.54 17.06
C ARG A 26 2.66 16.01 15.67
N ILE A 27 1.39 16.10 15.28
CA ILE A 27 0.92 15.70 13.94
C ILE A 27 1.66 16.52 12.89
N LEU A 28 1.67 17.83 12.98
CA LEU A 28 2.26 18.72 11.97
C LEU A 28 3.76 18.57 11.90
N GLN A 29 4.45 18.33 13.01
CA GLN A 29 5.90 18.15 13.03
C GLN A 29 6.37 16.96 12.18
N ALA A 30 5.55 15.91 12.05
CA ALA A 30 5.88 14.76 11.21
C ALA A 30 6.03 15.15 9.73
N TYR A 31 5.32 16.16 9.27
CA TYR A 31 5.34 16.61 7.87
C TYR A 31 6.48 17.58 7.53
N ASP A 32 7.22 18.07 8.52
CA ASP A 32 8.35 19.00 8.29
C ASP A 32 9.58 18.30 7.67
N HIS A 33 9.58 16.97 7.62
CA HIS A 33 10.67 16.18 7.08
C HIS A 33 10.33 15.60 5.70
N PRO A 34 11.30 15.48 4.80
CA PRO A 34 11.06 14.87 3.50
C PRO A 34 10.80 13.36 3.65
N VAL A 35 9.97 12.84 2.77
CA VAL A 35 9.85 11.39 2.60
C VAL A 35 11.17 10.87 2.05
N ARG A 36 11.76 9.88 2.72
CA ARG A 36 12.84 9.11 2.11
C ARG A 36 12.26 8.07 1.13
N PRO A 37 12.96 7.60 0.16
CA PRO A 37 14.38 7.40 0.14
C PRO A 37 15.09 8.50 -0.61
N GLY A 38 16.11 8.94 0.02
CA GLY A 38 17.19 9.61 -0.67
C GLY A 38 18.42 9.20 0.10
N TYR A 39 19.48 8.84 -0.60
CA TYR A 39 20.80 8.92 0.00
C TYR A 39 21.02 10.38 0.42
N GLU A 40 21.87 10.61 1.39
CA GLU A 40 22.25 11.96 1.75
C GLU A 40 22.53 12.78 0.48
N GLY A 41 21.76 13.84 0.27
CA GLY A 41 21.83 14.69 -0.92
C GLY A 41 21.14 14.18 -2.19
N LYS A 42 20.39 13.08 -2.12
CA LYS A 42 19.51 12.62 -3.22
C LYS A 42 18.06 12.60 -2.78
N ASN A 43 17.21 13.21 -3.57
CA ASN A 43 15.78 13.24 -3.35
C ASN A 43 15.09 12.04 -4.03
N PRO A 44 13.91 11.65 -3.56
CA PRO A 44 13.11 10.66 -4.25
C PRO A 44 12.94 11.05 -5.71
N TYR A 45 13.13 10.11 -6.62
CA TYR A 45 13.07 10.38 -8.07
C TYR A 45 11.69 10.88 -8.53
N TRP A 46 10.61 10.50 -7.82
CA TRP A 46 9.27 10.97 -8.12
C TRP A 46 9.04 12.45 -7.76
N ASN A 47 9.82 13.06 -6.89
CA ASN A 47 9.71 14.49 -6.58
C ASN A 47 9.85 15.35 -7.85
N LYS A 48 10.60 14.88 -8.83
CA LYS A 48 10.73 15.53 -10.14
C LYS A 48 9.39 15.61 -10.88
N PHE A 49 8.49 14.66 -10.67
CA PHE A 49 7.23 14.50 -11.40
C PHE A 49 5.99 14.75 -10.54
N ALA A 50 6.10 14.56 -9.22
CA ALA A 50 5.01 14.72 -8.27
C ALA A 50 4.42 16.13 -8.34
N LYS A 51 3.10 16.21 -8.30
CA LYS A 51 2.36 17.48 -8.40
C LYS A 51 1.87 17.99 -7.06
N LYS A 52 1.84 17.13 -6.04
CA LYS A 52 1.42 17.47 -4.69
C LYS A 52 2.42 16.92 -3.68
N PHE A 53 2.53 17.61 -2.55
CA PHE A 53 3.32 17.17 -1.42
C PHE A 53 2.60 17.50 -0.12
N MET A 54 2.54 16.53 0.76
CA MET A 54 2.08 16.67 2.14
C MET A 54 3.28 16.87 3.06
N TYR A 55 4.35 16.11 2.81
CA TYR A 55 5.65 16.21 3.48
C TYR A 55 6.55 17.22 2.78
N ALA A 56 7.47 17.84 3.53
CA ALA A 56 8.39 18.83 2.98
C ALA A 56 9.25 18.24 1.84
N PRO A 57 9.05 18.65 0.58
CA PRO A 57 9.83 18.10 -0.52
C PRO A 57 11.22 18.72 -0.62
N ALA A 58 12.11 18.00 -1.28
CA ALA A 58 13.37 18.52 -1.79
C ALA A 58 13.47 18.19 -3.28
N PHE A 59 14.24 19.01 -4.03
CA PHE A 59 14.39 18.87 -5.48
C PHE A 59 15.86 18.84 -5.87
N ASP A 60 16.23 18.04 -6.88
CA ASP A 60 17.61 17.87 -7.36
C ASP A 60 18.05 19.04 -8.24
N PHE A 61 17.95 20.28 -7.73
CA PHE A 61 18.46 21.45 -8.42
C PHE A 61 19.98 21.46 -8.42
N GLN A 62 20.56 21.89 -9.54
CA GLN A 62 21.99 21.85 -9.75
C GLN A 62 22.68 23.05 -9.11
N LYS A 63 23.92 22.85 -8.67
CA LYS A 63 24.78 23.93 -8.19
C LYS A 63 25.09 24.90 -9.33
N VAL A 64 25.07 26.18 -9.01
CA VAL A 64 25.50 27.27 -9.89
C VAL A 64 26.91 27.65 -9.53
N GLU A 65 27.78 27.72 -10.52
CA GLU A 65 29.19 28.09 -10.33
C GLU A 65 29.31 29.52 -9.74
N GLY A 66 30.17 29.70 -8.75
CA GLY A 66 30.34 30.97 -8.06
C GLY A 66 29.34 31.28 -6.96
N ALA A 67 28.33 30.40 -6.75
CA ALA A 67 27.37 30.58 -5.67
C ALA A 67 28.01 30.32 -4.30
N ALA A 68 27.78 31.23 -3.36
CA ALA A 68 28.13 31.09 -1.95
C ALA A 68 26.97 30.55 -1.14
N THR A 69 25.75 30.96 -1.49
CA THR A 69 24.48 30.55 -0.86
C THR A 69 23.36 30.48 -1.89
N TYR A 70 22.22 29.91 -1.49
CA TYR A 70 21.01 29.81 -2.30
C TYR A 70 19.84 30.35 -1.53
N ARG A 71 19.08 31.24 -2.15
CA ARG A 71 17.83 31.77 -1.59
C ARG A 71 16.66 30.99 -2.13
N TYR A 72 15.92 30.40 -1.22
CA TYR A 72 14.65 29.73 -1.49
C TYR A 72 13.52 30.73 -1.28
N THR A 73 12.68 30.89 -2.28
CA THR A 73 11.48 31.73 -2.21
C THR A 73 10.29 30.90 -2.63
N ILE A 74 9.35 30.70 -1.72
CA ILE A 74 8.10 30.02 -1.98
C ILE A 74 6.99 31.08 -1.99
N THR A 75 6.21 31.12 -3.06
CA THR A 75 5.12 32.11 -3.22
C THR A 75 3.82 31.40 -3.52
N GLN A 76 2.73 31.84 -2.89
CA GLN A 76 1.41 31.31 -3.19
C GLN A 76 1.01 31.69 -4.63
N ASP A 77 0.65 30.70 -5.45
CA ASP A 77 0.28 30.94 -6.85
C ASP A 77 -1.18 31.44 -6.96
N GLY A 78 -1.43 32.28 -7.95
CA GLY A 78 -2.79 32.71 -8.33
C GLY A 78 -3.50 33.68 -7.38
N LYS A 79 -2.84 34.28 -6.38
CA LYS A 79 -3.42 35.29 -5.48
C LYS A 79 -2.97 36.69 -5.86
N GLU A 80 -3.85 37.67 -5.67
CA GLU A 80 -3.56 39.11 -5.93
C GLU A 80 -2.46 39.66 -5.01
N ASN A 81 -2.46 39.23 -3.73
CA ASN A 81 -1.42 39.52 -2.74
C ASN A 81 -0.87 38.20 -2.18
N PRO A 82 0.08 37.57 -2.87
CA PRO A 82 0.54 36.24 -2.51
C PRO A 82 1.38 36.27 -1.23
N ALA A 83 1.11 35.33 -0.31
CA ALA A 83 2.02 35.07 0.78
C ALA A 83 3.34 34.51 0.23
N SER A 84 4.44 34.87 0.88
CA SER A 84 5.78 34.42 0.47
C SER A 84 6.61 34.06 1.70
N TRP A 85 7.37 32.98 1.58
CA TRP A 85 8.26 32.46 2.61
C TRP A 85 9.66 32.31 2.02
N THR A 86 10.68 32.68 2.78
CA THR A 86 12.07 32.66 2.30
C THR A 86 13.01 32.08 3.34
N PHE A 87 14.06 31.40 2.87
CA PHE A 87 15.22 31.04 3.67
C PHE A 87 16.45 30.91 2.79
N ASP A 88 17.63 31.07 3.38
CA ASP A 88 18.91 30.91 2.70
C ASP A 88 19.57 29.58 3.12
N ALA A 89 20.24 28.90 2.18
CA ALA A 89 20.87 27.61 2.37
C ALA A 89 22.21 27.50 1.63
N LYS A 90 23.05 26.54 2.03
CA LYS A 90 24.37 26.32 1.39
C LYS A 90 24.31 25.43 0.14
N ALA A 91 23.20 24.81 -0.13
CA ALA A 91 23.00 23.92 -1.27
C ALA A 91 21.61 24.15 -1.89
N PRO A 92 21.45 23.92 -3.22
CA PRO A 92 20.18 24.16 -3.91
C PRO A 92 19.18 23.01 -3.80
N ASN A 93 19.55 21.89 -3.19
CA ASN A 93 18.78 20.64 -3.14
C ASN A 93 18.34 20.26 -1.70
N LEU A 94 18.14 21.25 -0.84
CA LEU A 94 17.64 21.00 0.52
C LEU A 94 16.11 20.95 0.55
N ALA A 95 15.59 20.24 1.55
CA ALA A 95 14.16 20.17 1.81
C ALA A 95 13.59 21.51 2.29
N LEU A 96 12.30 21.75 2.05
CA LEU A 96 11.59 22.95 2.46
C LEU A 96 11.24 22.99 3.96
N THR A 97 11.81 22.09 4.75
CA THR A 97 11.63 21.96 6.21
C THR A 97 11.63 23.32 6.96
N PRO A 98 12.54 24.28 6.68
CA PRO A 98 12.61 25.53 7.46
C PRO A 98 11.33 26.36 7.43
N VAL A 99 10.51 26.22 6.38
CA VAL A 99 9.29 27.04 6.18
C VAL A 99 8.04 26.21 5.96
N TRP A 100 8.15 24.87 5.93
CA TRP A 100 7.06 24.00 5.50
C TRP A 100 5.79 24.13 6.34
N LYS A 101 5.93 24.21 7.66
CA LYS A 101 4.81 24.38 8.60
C LYS A 101 4.02 25.69 8.39
N ASP A 102 4.66 26.71 7.81
CA ASP A 102 4.08 28.04 7.62
C ASP A 102 3.42 28.18 6.23
N ILE A 103 3.77 27.30 5.27
CA ILE A 103 3.20 27.32 3.93
C ILE A 103 1.75 26.88 3.99
N THR A 104 0.84 27.74 3.53
CA THR A 104 -0.59 27.41 3.48
C THR A 104 -0.90 26.40 2.38
N VAL A 105 -1.95 25.58 2.62
CA VAL A 105 -2.46 24.64 1.62
C VAL A 105 -2.85 25.37 0.33
N GLY A 106 -2.46 24.83 -0.81
CA GLY A 106 -2.74 25.39 -2.13
C GLY A 106 -1.58 25.32 -3.10
N ASP A 107 -1.76 25.91 -4.28
CA ASP A 107 -0.72 25.99 -5.29
C ASP A 107 0.37 26.98 -4.88
N VAL A 108 1.62 26.55 -5.04
CA VAL A 108 2.79 27.34 -4.71
C VAL A 108 3.85 27.25 -5.80
N VAL A 109 4.65 28.29 -5.91
CA VAL A 109 5.84 28.36 -6.79
C VAL A 109 7.07 28.49 -5.91
N LEU A 110 7.97 27.53 -6.03
CA LEU A 110 9.32 27.59 -5.46
C LEU A 110 10.28 28.16 -6.50
N LYS A 111 11.12 29.13 -6.08
CA LYS A 111 12.30 29.60 -6.82
C LYS A 111 13.54 29.45 -5.94
N VAL A 112 14.63 28.98 -6.51
CA VAL A 112 15.93 28.86 -5.84
C VAL A 112 16.97 29.64 -6.63
N GLU A 113 17.37 30.78 -6.08
CA GLU A 113 18.35 31.70 -6.68
C GLU A 113 19.72 31.47 -6.06
N ALA A 114 20.76 31.48 -6.93
CA ALA A 114 22.14 31.40 -6.52
C ALA A 114 22.67 32.79 -6.17
N ILE A 115 23.31 32.93 -5.01
CA ILE A 115 23.82 34.19 -4.48
C ILE A 115 25.34 34.07 -4.28
N ASP A 116 26.11 35.04 -4.78
CA ASP A 116 27.56 35.10 -4.59
C ASP A 116 27.94 35.57 -3.16
N LYS A 117 29.27 35.62 -2.93
CA LYS A 117 29.81 36.09 -1.63
C LYS A 117 29.49 37.56 -1.31
N ASP A 118 29.13 38.34 -2.30
CA ASP A 118 28.82 39.78 -2.16
C ASP A 118 27.31 40.01 -2.02
N GLY A 119 26.51 38.92 -1.95
CA GLY A 119 25.07 38.96 -1.77
C GLY A 119 24.29 39.23 -3.06
N LYS A 120 24.92 39.17 -4.21
CA LYS A 120 24.28 39.39 -5.51
C LYS A 120 23.74 38.09 -6.08
N VAL A 121 22.54 38.14 -6.66
CA VAL A 121 21.96 37.02 -7.44
C VAL A 121 22.77 36.86 -8.73
N ILE A 122 23.35 35.69 -8.95
CA ILE A 122 24.17 35.33 -10.08
C ILE A 122 23.53 34.31 -11.03
N GLY A 123 22.40 33.72 -10.63
CA GLY A 123 21.67 32.78 -11.48
C GLY A 123 20.50 32.12 -10.76
N MET A 124 19.77 31.30 -11.49
CA MET A 124 18.66 30.47 -11.00
C MET A 124 19.14 29.02 -10.93
N ALA A 125 19.05 28.39 -9.76
CA ALA A 125 19.34 26.96 -9.60
C ALA A 125 18.13 26.11 -10.04
N GLY A 126 16.92 26.61 -9.80
CA GLY A 126 15.71 25.91 -10.23
C GLY A 126 14.41 26.61 -9.85
N GLU A 127 13.34 26.20 -10.53
CA GLU A 127 11.96 26.63 -10.26
C GLU A 127 11.05 25.42 -10.29
N ARG A 128 10.03 25.36 -9.39
CA ARG A 128 9.07 24.29 -9.30
C ARG A 128 7.70 24.79 -8.89
N LYS A 129 6.65 24.36 -9.61
CA LYS A 129 5.26 24.52 -9.21
C LYS A 129 4.74 23.21 -8.65
N PHE A 130 4.03 23.27 -7.51
CA PHE A 130 3.39 22.11 -6.89
C PHE A 130 2.26 22.58 -5.98
N TYR A 131 1.46 21.62 -5.54
CA TYR A 131 0.40 21.84 -4.57
C TYR A 131 0.87 21.43 -3.16
N ARG A 132 0.79 22.34 -2.18
CA ARG A 132 0.93 22.02 -0.77
C ARG A 132 -0.38 21.37 -0.33
N ASP A 133 -0.34 20.06 -0.06
CA ASP A 133 -1.53 19.29 0.28
C ASP A 133 -1.85 19.36 1.78
N THR A 134 -3.10 19.05 2.12
CA THR A 134 -3.60 19.08 3.49
C THR A 134 -3.05 17.90 4.28
N PRO A 135 -2.37 18.11 5.40
CA PRO A 135 -1.94 17.05 6.28
C PRO A 135 -3.13 16.44 7.04
N PHE A 136 -2.90 15.33 7.74
CA PHE A 136 -3.88 14.77 8.66
C PHE A 136 -4.30 15.79 9.70
N THR A 137 -5.59 16.13 9.74
CA THR A 137 -6.13 17.19 10.61
C THR A 137 -7.43 16.70 11.25
N PRO A 138 -7.36 15.90 12.33
CA PRO A 138 -8.55 15.41 13.03
C PRO A 138 -9.33 16.54 13.70
N PRO A 139 -10.67 16.38 13.94
CA PRO A 139 -11.41 15.11 13.84
C PRO A 139 -11.95 14.81 12.44
N TYR A 140 -12.09 13.51 12.14
CA TYR A 140 -12.83 13.00 10.98
C TYR A 140 -14.15 12.37 11.43
N ASN A 141 -15.05 12.08 10.48
CA ASN A 141 -16.28 11.39 10.79
C ASN A 141 -15.97 10.00 11.36
N GLY A 142 -16.67 9.64 12.42
CA GLY A 142 -16.56 8.32 13.03
C GLY A 142 -17.33 7.25 12.24
N ALA A 143 -17.07 5.98 12.58
CA ALA A 143 -17.79 4.86 12.02
C ALA A 143 -19.31 5.00 12.24
N VAL A 144 -20.09 4.70 11.20
CA VAL A 144 -21.56 4.77 11.25
C VAL A 144 -22.18 3.42 11.64
N ARG A 145 -21.35 2.38 11.76
CA ARG A 145 -21.73 1.02 12.14
C ARG A 145 -20.56 0.34 12.86
N ASP A 146 -20.85 -0.65 13.70
CA ASP A 146 -19.84 -1.53 14.29
C ASP A 146 -19.00 -2.21 13.20
N TYR A 147 -17.69 -2.33 13.43
CA TYR A 147 -16.77 -2.86 12.42
C TYR A 147 -17.05 -4.31 12.08
N LYS A 148 -17.31 -5.15 13.09
CA LYS A 148 -17.66 -6.56 12.87
C LYS A 148 -19.00 -6.71 12.17
N GLU A 149 -19.98 -5.89 12.54
CA GLU A 149 -21.28 -5.86 11.85
C GLU A 149 -21.11 -5.47 10.37
N SER A 150 -20.33 -4.43 10.08
CA SER A 150 -20.00 -4.01 8.70
C SER A 150 -19.34 -5.13 7.91
N ALA A 151 -18.38 -5.83 8.52
CA ALA A 151 -17.69 -6.96 7.91
C ALA A 151 -18.65 -8.11 7.56
N ILE A 152 -19.51 -8.49 8.49
CA ILE A 152 -20.50 -9.56 8.29
C ILE A 152 -21.50 -9.19 7.20
N LEU A 153 -22.01 -7.97 7.20
CA LEU A 153 -22.94 -7.51 6.16
C LEU A 153 -22.32 -7.53 4.76
N ALA A 154 -21.05 -7.16 4.63
CA ALA A 154 -20.34 -7.22 3.36
C ALA A 154 -20.16 -8.67 2.87
N LEU A 155 -19.81 -9.59 3.77
CA LEU A 155 -19.71 -11.03 3.45
C LEU A 155 -21.04 -11.60 3.00
N ILE A 156 -22.13 -11.32 3.74
CA ILE A 156 -23.48 -11.79 3.40
C ILE A 156 -23.93 -11.19 2.05
N CYS A 157 -23.60 -9.93 1.79
CA CYS A 157 -23.93 -9.29 0.52
C CYS A 157 -23.27 -10.01 -0.67
N LEU A 158 -21.96 -10.30 -0.59
CA LEU A 158 -21.25 -11.02 -1.64
C LEU A 158 -21.73 -12.47 -1.76
N HIS A 159 -21.89 -13.17 -0.63
CA HIS A 159 -22.42 -14.54 -0.60
C HIS A 159 -23.75 -14.65 -1.35
N ASN A 160 -24.66 -13.68 -1.17
CA ASN A 160 -25.98 -13.67 -1.80
C ASN A 160 -25.98 -13.22 -3.28
N MET A 161 -24.84 -12.80 -3.85
CA MET A 161 -24.76 -12.54 -5.29
C MET A 161 -25.05 -13.81 -6.09
N GLN A 162 -25.96 -13.71 -7.07
CA GLN A 162 -26.33 -14.89 -7.87
C GLN A 162 -25.13 -15.64 -8.47
N PRO A 163 -24.12 -14.97 -9.05
CA PRO A 163 -22.92 -15.65 -9.57
C PRO A 163 -22.11 -16.40 -8.50
N ILE A 164 -22.15 -15.95 -7.24
CA ILE A 164 -21.52 -16.66 -6.12
C ILE A 164 -22.37 -17.87 -5.71
N GLN A 165 -23.68 -17.69 -5.58
CA GLN A 165 -24.61 -18.79 -5.26
C GLN A 165 -24.58 -19.91 -6.32
N ASN A 166 -24.29 -19.59 -7.58
CA ASN A 166 -24.23 -20.56 -8.66
C ASN A 166 -23.09 -21.58 -8.50
N TRP A 167 -22.05 -21.27 -7.70
CA TRP A 167 -21.03 -22.25 -7.33
C TRP A 167 -21.60 -23.49 -6.60
N LYS A 168 -22.75 -23.41 -5.97
CA LYS A 168 -23.42 -24.57 -5.36
C LYS A 168 -23.76 -25.67 -6.37
N THR A 169 -23.92 -25.34 -7.64
CA THR A 169 -24.29 -26.27 -8.69
C THR A 169 -23.11 -27.09 -9.24
N GLY A 170 -21.88 -26.72 -8.92
CA GLY A 170 -20.67 -27.41 -9.34
C GLY A 170 -19.47 -26.48 -9.56
N PRO A 171 -18.32 -27.03 -9.96
CA PRO A 171 -17.07 -26.29 -10.09
C PRO A 171 -17.00 -25.47 -11.41
N HIS A 172 -17.95 -24.61 -11.63
CA HIS A 172 -18.04 -23.80 -12.85
C HIS A 172 -18.37 -22.34 -12.51
N PRO A 173 -17.47 -21.38 -12.85
CA PRO A 173 -17.72 -19.97 -12.62
C PRO A 173 -18.88 -19.47 -13.49
N ASP A 174 -19.79 -18.72 -12.88
CA ASP A 174 -20.76 -17.95 -13.64
C ASP A 174 -20.09 -16.71 -14.23
N MET A 175 -19.95 -16.71 -15.56
CA MET A 175 -19.29 -15.61 -16.28
C MET A 175 -20.17 -14.37 -16.45
N SER A 176 -21.41 -14.34 -15.93
CA SER A 176 -22.16 -13.10 -15.78
C SER A 176 -21.48 -12.15 -14.79
N TYR A 177 -20.76 -12.69 -13.81
CA TYR A 177 -19.75 -11.97 -13.04
C TYR A 177 -18.44 -12.03 -13.84
N ASN A 178 -18.27 -11.06 -14.73
CA ASN A 178 -17.17 -11.04 -15.68
C ASN A 178 -15.78 -11.00 -15.05
N LEU A 179 -15.68 -10.56 -13.79
CA LEU A 179 -14.42 -10.57 -13.02
C LEU A 179 -13.90 -11.99 -12.75
N ASN A 180 -14.72 -13.03 -12.88
CA ASN A 180 -14.25 -14.41 -12.85
C ASN A 180 -13.21 -14.73 -13.95
N THR A 181 -13.01 -13.84 -14.93
CA THR A 181 -11.87 -13.93 -15.86
C THR A 181 -10.50 -13.82 -15.17
N TYR A 182 -10.43 -13.18 -14.00
CA TYR A 182 -9.23 -13.11 -13.16
C TYR A 182 -9.23 -14.25 -12.14
N ALA A 183 -9.07 -15.48 -12.61
CA ALA A 183 -9.38 -16.68 -11.86
C ALA A 183 -8.67 -16.77 -10.49
N CYS A 184 -7.33 -16.62 -10.45
CA CYS A 184 -6.61 -16.67 -9.18
C CYS A 184 -7.10 -15.60 -8.19
N LYS A 185 -7.20 -14.36 -8.65
CA LYS A 185 -7.54 -13.21 -7.81
C LYS A 185 -8.99 -13.29 -7.30
N ILE A 186 -9.95 -13.46 -8.19
CA ILE A 186 -11.38 -13.39 -7.83
C ILE A 186 -11.88 -14.69 -7.23
N ILE A 187 -11.58 -15.83 -7.86
CA ILE A 187 -12.08 -17.12 -7.37
C ILE A 187 -11.33 -17.54 -6.10
N GLY A 188 -10.00 -17.29 -6.03
CA GLY A 188 -9.25 -17.47 -4.78
C GLY A 188 -9.81 -16.62 -3.63
N SER A 189 -10.12 -15.36 -3.89
CA SER A 189 -10.75 -14.49 -2.87
C SER A 189 -12.17 -14.94 -2.52
N THR A 190 -12.93 -15.48 -3.47
CA THR A 190 -14.25 -16.09 -3.19
C THR A 190 -14.12 -17.25 -2.20
N ILE A 191 -13.13 -18.11 -2.37
CA ILE A 191 -12.86 -19.22 -1.43
C ILE A 191 -12.57 -18.66 -0.03
N SER A 192 -11.64 -17.74 0.11
CA SER A 192 -11.27 -17.16 1.42
C SER A 192 -12.42 -16.41 2.07
N MET A 193 -13.24 -15.71 1.28
CA MET A 193 -14.42 -15.00 1.74
C MET A 193 -15.47 -15.98 2.30
N GLU A 194 -15.79 -17.07 1.60
CA GLU A 194 -16.76 -18.05 2.03
C GLU A 194 -16.27 -18.84 3.27
N VAL A 195 -14.96 -19.14 3.32
CA VAL A 195 -14.34 -19.70 4.55
C VAL A 195 -14.49 -18.74 5.73
N LEU A 196 -14.29 -17.44 5.52
CA LEU A 196 -14.45 -16.44 6.58
C LEU A 196 -15.92 -16.32 7.01
N LEU A 197 -16.86 -16.33 6.06
CA LEU A 197 -18.29 -16.32 6.32
C LEU A 197 -18.71 -17.56 7.15
N SER A 198 -18.21 -18.74 6.80
CA SER A 198 -18.53 -19.98 7.52
C SER A 198 -18.13 -19.94 9.00
N LYS A 199 -17.07 -19.21 9.33
CA LYS A 199 -16.59 -19.01 10.72
C LYS A 199 -17.42 -17.97 11.48
N LEU A 200 -17.88 -16.94 10.79
CA LEU A 200 -18.59 -15.81 11.42
C LEU A 200 -20.11 -16.00 11.49
N CYS A 201 -20.69 -16.77 10.55
CA CYS A 201 -22.12 -17.02 10.41
C CYS A 201 -22.37 -18.54 10.33
N PRO A 202 -22.44 -19.25 11.48
CA PRO A 202 -22.59 -20.71 11.51
C PRO A 202 -23.79 -21.23 10.73
N GLU A 203 -24.89 -20.45 10.67
CA GLU A 203 -26.11 -20.76 9.94
C GLU A 203 -25.93 -20.79 8.41
N LEU A 204 -24.88 -20.14 7.88
CA LEU A 204 -24.53 -20.16 6.46
C LEU A 204 -23.35 -21.09 6.15
N SER A 205 -22.80 -21.75 7.17
CA SER A 205 -21.52 -22.47 7.06
C SER A 205 -21.56 -23.59 6.02
N GLU A 206 -22.67 -24.39 5.96
CA GLU A 206 -22.78 -25.50 5.00
C GLU A 206 -22.75 -25.00 3.55
N ASP A 207 -23.53 -23.96 3.23
CA ASP A 207 -23.60 -23.36 1.92
C ASP A 207 -22.29 -22.68 1.53
N ALA A 208 -21.69 -21.92 2.45
CA ALA A 208 -20.43 -21.23 2.26
C ALA A 208 -19.29 -22.21 1.96
N LEU A 209 -19.17 -23.29 2.72
CA LEU A 209 -18.13 -24.30 2.48
C LEU A 209 -18.36 -25.06 1.18
N LEU A 210 -19.62 -25.35 0.80
CA LEU A 210 -19.92 -25.95 -0.50
C LEU A 210 -19.48 -25.06 -1.67
N ILE A 211 -19.74 -23.76 -1.58
CA ILE A 211 -19.27 -22.76 -2.57
C ILE A 211 -17.75 -22.76 -2.63
N ALA A 212 -17.07 -22.62 -1.48
CA ALA A 212 -15.62 -22.59 -1.38
C ALA A 212 -14.96 -23.86 -1.96
N GLU A 213 -15.50 -25.04 -1.67
CA GLU A 213 -14.98 -26.32 -2.17
C GLU A 213 -15.15 -26.45 -3.69
N ASN A 214 -16.30 -26.04 -4.25
CA ASN A 214 -16.50 -26.07 -5.70
C ASN A 214 -15.61 -25.06 -6.43
N ALA A 215 -15.43 -23.85 -5.86
CA ALA A 215 -14.51 -22.87 -6.38
C ALA A 215 -13.04 -23.37 -6.34
N ALA A 216 -12.64 -24.03 -5.24
CA ALA A 216 -11.32 -24.64 -5.09
C ALA A 216 -11.12 -25.76 -6.10
N ARG A 217 -12.11 -26.65 -6.28
CA ARG A 217 -12.06 -27.71 -7.30
C ARG A 217 -11.86 -27.13 -8.69
N PHE A 218 -12.56 -26.08 -9.05
CA PHE A 218 -12.35 -25.41 -10.34
C PHE A 218 -10.91 -24.93 -10.51
N LEU A 219 -10.33 -24.24 -9.53
CA LEU A 219 -8.93 -23.78 -9.62
C LEU A 219 -7.96 -24.97 -9.74
N ILE A 220 -8.21 -26.07 -9.05
CA ILE A 220 -7.42 -27.31 -9.14
C ILE A 220 -7.52 -27.90 -10.55
N GLU A 221 -8.71 -28.04 -11.10
CA GLU A 221 -8.96 -28.61 -12.44
C GLU A 221 -8.40 -27.76 -13.57
N GLN A 222 -8.34 -26.42 -13.39
CA GLN A 222 -7.78 -25.49 -14.37
C GLN A 222 -6.26 -25.28 -14.22
N SER A 223 -5.65 -25.82 -13.17
CA SER A 223 -4.21 -25.69 -12.94
C SER A 223 -3.40 -26.46 -13.98
N ARG A 224 -2.17 -26.00 -14.22
CA ARG A 224 -1.22 -26.72 -15.09
C ARG A 224 -0.95 -28.13 -14.55
N PRO A 225 -0.91 -29.14 -15.43
CA PRO A 225 -0.64 -30.52 -15.03
C PRO A 225 0.75 -30.70 -14.42
N GLU A 226 0.91 -31.76 -13.65
CA GLU A 226 2.20 -32.20 -13.16
C GLU A 226 3.19 -32.47 -14.32
N GLY A 227 4.46 -32.12 -14.12
CA GLY A 227 5.52 -32.26 -15.13
C GLY A 227 5.64 -31.06 -16.07
N GLU A 228 4.73 -30.14 -16.07
CA GLU A 228 4.83 -28.90 -16.85
C GLU A 228 5.65 -27.81 -16.12
N PRO A 229 6.19 -26.80 -16.86
CA PRO A 229 7.02 -25.74 -16.25
C PRO A 229 6.37 -25.03 -15.09
N LEU A 230 5.07 -24.69 -15.20
CA LEU A 230 4.27 -24.05 -14.16
C LEU A 230 3.28 -25.03 -13.50
N ALA A 231 3.71 -26.28 -13.27
CA ALA A 231 2.87 -27.30 -12.66
C ALA A 231 2.13 -26.78 -11.43
N PHE A 232 0.85 -27.15 -11.33
CA PHE A 232 -0.07 -26.77 -10.25
C PHE A 232 -0.47 -25.29 -10.17
N PHE A 233 0.09 -24.41 -10.98
CA PHE A 233 -0.38 -23.02 -11.02
C PHE A 233 -1.77 -22.95 -11.66
N PRO A 234 -2.78 -22.37 -10.95
CA PRO A 234 -4.03 -22.00 -11.59
C PRO A 234 -3.81 -20.83 -12.56
N PRO A 235 -4.71 -20.63 -13.54
CA PRO A 235 -4.56 -19.52 -14.48
C PRO A 235 -4.83 -18.17 -13.79
N THR A 236 -4.01 -17.16 -14.08
CA THR A 236 -4.37 -15.78 -13.75
C THR A 236 -5.60 -15.35 -14.57
N TYR A 237 -5.63 -15.72 -15.85
CA TYR A 237 -6.70 -15.32 -16.80
C TYR A 237 -7.45 -16.54 -17.31
N TYR A 238 -8.77 -16.47 -17.29
CA TYR A 238 -9.67 -17.52 -17.72
C TYR A 238 -10.68 -17.01 -18.74
N LYS A 239 -10.86 -17.74 -19.85
CA LYS A 239 -11.71 -17.35 -20.98
C LYS A 239 -11.38 -15.98 -21.58
N ASP A 240 -12.38 -15.29 -22.10
CA ASP A 240 -12.23 -13.98 -22.70
C ASP A 240 -12.11 -12.90 -21.63
N LEU A 241 -11.10 -12.06 -21.78
CA LEU A 241 -10.84 -10.97 -20.86
C LEU A 241 -11.79 -9.81 -21.12
N ILE A 242 -12.23 -9.15 -20.05
CA ILE A 242 -13.10 -7.98 -20.10
C ILE A 242 -12.40 -6.69 -20.57
N THR A 243 -11.06 -6.69 -20.60
CA THR A 243 -10.27 -5.50 -20.90
C THR A 243 -9.84 -5.44 -22.36
N SER A 244 -9.56 -4.25 -22.87
CA SER A 244 -8.90 -4.03 -24.17
C SER A 244 -7.46 -4.60 -24.24
N ALA A 245 -7.03 -5.28 -23.19
CA ALA A 245 -5.70 -5.87 -23.02
C ALA A 245 -5.65 -7.38 -23.33
N ILE A 246 -6.69 -7.94 -23.95
CA ILE A 246 -6.78 -9.39 -24.27
C ILE A 246 -5.49 -9.92 -24.89
N ASP A 247 -4.97 -9.27 -25.92
CA ASP A 247 -3.75 -9.75 -26.61
C ASP A 247 -2.50 -9.69 -25.73
N ARG A 248 -2.45 -8.77 -24.78
CA ARG A 248 -1.32 -8.67 -23.83
C ARG A 248 -1.33 -9.77 -22.79
N ASN A 249 -2.50 -10.28 -22.44
CA ASN A 249 -2.71 -11.19 -21.31
C ASN A 249 -3.05 -12.62 -21.73
N LYS A 250 -3.56 -12.83 -22.95
CA LYS A 250 -3.93 -14.14 -23.45
C LYS A 250 -2.73 -15.11 -23.43
N GLY A 251 -2.92 -16.27 -22.82
CA GLY A 251 -1.87 -17.29 -22.69
C GLY A 251 -0.73 -16.92 -21.73
N LYS A 252 -0.91 -15.90 -20.90
CA LYS A 252 0.08 -15.45 -19.92
C LYS A 252 -0.42 -15.64 -18.50
N THR A 253 0.47 -15.53 -17.54
CA THR A 253 0.17 -15.56 -16.10
C THR A 253 1.02 -14.54 -15.38
N MET A 254 0.48 -13.96 -14.30
CA MET A 254 1.22 -13.14 -13.36
C MET A 254 1.88 -14.03 -12.33
N ALA A 255 3.18 -13.84 -12.09
CA ALA A 255 3.94 -14.75 -11.24
C ALA A 255 3.37 -14.88 -9.83
N MET A 256 2.97 -13.77 -9.21
CA MET A 256 2.52 -13.77 -7.80
C MET A 256 1.05 -14.17 -7.61
N GLU A 257 0.24 -14.22 -8.66
CA GLU A 257 -1.22 -14.48 -8.53
C GLU A 257 -1.55 -15.89 -8.03
N ALA A 258 -0.72 -16.91 -8.35
CA ALA A 258 -0.95 -18.26 -7.85
C ALA A 258 -0.84 -18.35 -6.31
N LEU A 259 -0.20 -17.38 -5.64
CA LEU A 259 -0.17 -17.30 -4.17
C LEU A 259 -1.55 -16.99 -3.57
N THR A 260 -2.40 -16.24 -4.28
CA THR A 260 -3.78 -15.98 -3.83
C THR A 260 -4.55 -17.29 -3.75
N ALA A 261 -4.42 -18.15 -4.77
CA ALA A 261 -5.04 -19.48 -4.75
C ALA A 261 -4.42 -20.39 -3.67
N ALA A 262 -3.10 -20.35 -3.50
CA ALA A 262 -2.41 -21.14 -2.47
C ALA A 262 -2.86 -20.74 -1.05
N ASN A 263 -2.99 -19.44 -0.77
CA ASN A 263 -3.54 -18.95 0.49
C ASN A 263 -4.99 -19.39 0.69
N ALA A 264 -5.82 -19.32 -0.34
CA ALA A 264 -7.21 -19.75 -0.29
C ALA A 264 -7.33 -21.26 0.01
N PHE A 265 -6.45 -22.08 -0.55
CA PHE A 265 -6.39 -23.52 -0.23
C PHE A 265 -5.99 -23.76 1.24
N LEU A 266 -5.04 -22.98 1.78
CA LEU A 266 -4.70 -23.08 3.21
C LEU A 266 -5.88 -22.64 4.09
N ASP A 267 -6.59 -21.57 3.72
CA ASP A 267 -7.80 -21.14 4.45
C ASP A 267 -8.86 -22.24 4.49
N LEU A 268 -9.06 -22.93 3.37
CA LEU A 268 -10.02 -24.03 3.26
C LEU A 268 -9.55 -25.28 4.01
N TYR A 269 -8.24 -25.58 3.99
CA TYR A 269 -7.65 -26.63 4.81
C TYR A 269 -7.90 -26.41 6.30
N ASP A 270 -7.70 -25.18 6.79
CA ASP A 270 -7.85 -24.82 8.19
C ASP A 270 -9.28 -25.08 8.75
N VAL A 271 -10.29 -25.03 7.90
CA VAL A 271 -11.69 -25.25 8.33
C VAL A 271 -12.22 -26.65 8.03
N THR A 272 -11.70 -27.29 6.97
CA THR A 272 -12.18 -28.60 6.53
C THR A 272 -11.32 -29.77 6.99
N GLY A 273 -10.03 -29.53 7.28
CA GLY A 273 -9.03 -30.55 7.55
C GLY A 273 -8.72 -31.44 6.35
N LYS A 274 -9.20 -31.11 5.14
CA LYS A 274 -8.98 -31.92 3.94
C LYS A 274 -7.56 -31.73 3.40
N GLN A 275 -6.72 -32.75 3.53
CA GLN A 275 -5.31 -32.73 3.18
C GLN A 275 -5.02 -32.31 1.74
N GLU A 276 -5.93 -32.59 0.81
CA GLU A 276 -5.79 -32.22 -0.60
C GLU A 276 -5.53 -30.72 -0.83
N TYR A 277 -6.12 -29.86 0.02
CA TYR A 277 -5.92 -28.41 -0.10
C TYR A 277 -4.54 -27.97 0.39
N PHE A 278 -4.06 -28.55 1.49
CA PHE A 278 -2.70 -28.31 1.98
C PHE A 278 -1.67 -28.82 0.99
N ASP A 279 -1.87 -30.02 0.44
CA ASP A 279 -0.99 -30.58 -0.58
C ASP A 279 -0.94 -29.69 -1.82
N ARG A 280 -2.10 -29.19 -2.28
CA ARG A 280 -2.15 -28.28 -3.44
C ARG A 280 -1.38 -26.98 -3.18
N ALA A 281 -1.53 -26.36 -2.01
CA ALA A 281 -0.79 -25.17 -1.62
C ALA A 281 0.73 -25.41 -1.62
N THR A 282 1.17 -26.55 -1.08
CA THR A 282 2.60 -26.91 -1.07
C THR A 282 3.14 -27.26 -2.46
N MET A 283 2.36 -27.91 -3.31
CA MET A 283 2.74 -28.20 -4.71
C MET A 283 2.93 -26.90 -5.53
N ILE A 284 2.07 -25.89 -5.32
CA ILE A 284 2.26 -24.55 -5.89
C ILE A 284 3.59 -23.96 -5.40
N THR A 285 3.88 -24.10 -4.11
CA THR A 285 5.11 -23.56 -3.51
C THR A 285 6.36 -24.27 -4.04
N ASP A 286 6.30 -25.59 -4.26
CA ASP A 286 7.39 -26.34 -4.89
C ASP A 286 7.67 -25.85 -6.33
N THR A 287 6.63 -25.43 -7.04
CA THR A 287 6.81 -24.81 -8.37
C THR A 287 7.49 -23.45 -8.25
N TYR A 288 7.12 -22.62 -7.28
CA TYR A 288 7.84 -21.36 -7.02
C TYR A 288 9.31 -21.61 -6.69
N GLN A 289 9.62 -22.58 -5.83
CA GLN A 289 11.00 -22.93 -5.50
C GLN A 289 11.81 -23.34 -6.73
N ARG A 290 11.20 -24.05 -7.66
CA ARG A 290 11.85 -24.51 -8.91
C ARG A 290 12.10 -23.37 -9.90
N ILE A 291 11.20 -22.36 -9.97
CA ILE A 291 11.31 -21.26 -10.95
C ILE A 291 11.96 -19.99 -10.39
N GLN A 292 12.33 -19.97 -9.11
CA GLN A 292 13.04 -18.83 -8.52
C GLN A 292 14.38 -18.63 -9.24
N ALA A 293 14.66 -17.39 -9.65
CA ALA A 293 15.95 -17.05 -10.22
C ALA A 293 17.08 -17.15 -9.17
N GLU A 294 18.32 -17.26 -9.62
CA GLU A 294 19.49 -17.39 -8.75
C GLU A 294 19.62 -16.20 -7.79
N ASP A 295 19.28 -14.99 -8.24
CA ASP A 295 19.27 -13.75 -7.46
C ASP A 295 18.09 -13.63 -6.49
N GLY A 296 17.19 -14.61 -6.44
CA GLY A 296 16.00 -14.63 -5.61
C GLY A 296 14.76 -13.98 -6.22
N SER A 297 14.87 -13.39 -7.41
CA SER A 297 13.77 -12.71 -8.10
C SER A 297 12.81 -13.67 -8.80
N PHE A 298 11.66 -13.12 -9.19
CA PHE A 298 10.69 -13.75 -10.08
C PHE A 298 10.30 -12.77 -11.19
N PRO A 299 10.01 -13.25 -12.42
CA PRO A 299 9.43 -12.38 -13.45
C PRO A 299 8.05 -11.91 -13.01
N ILE A 300 7.65 -10.70 -13.42
CA ILE A 300 6.30 -10.23 -13.12
C ILE A 300 5.24 -11.02 -13.91
N LYS A 301 5.53 -11.32 -15.19
CA LYS A 301 4.62 -11.98 -16.11
C LYS A 301 5.36 -13.06 -16.90
N MET A 302 4.71 -14.19 -17.07
CA MET A 302 5.25 -15.36 -17.79
C MET A 302 4.27 -15.84 -18.87
N ASP A 303 4.80 -16.49 -19.88
CA ASP A 303 4.00 -17.34 -20.76
C ASP A 303 3.49 -18.55 -19.96
N TYR A 304 2.18 -18.77 -19.97
CA TYR A 304 1.55 -19.76 -19.09
C TYR A 304 1.85 -21.20 -19.49
N ALA A 305 2.17 -21.45 -20.77
CA ALA A 305 2.51 -22.79 -21.25
C ALA A 305 3.98 -23.14 -21.00
N THR A 306 4.88 -22.20 -21.21
CA THR A 306 6.32 -22.44 -21.19
C THR A 306 7.01 -22.00 -19.90
N GLY A 307 6.37 -21.17 -19.08
CA GLY A 307 6.97 -20.57 -17.89
C GLY A 307 8.05 -19.52 -18.19
N GLN A 308 8.26 -19.15 -19.46
CA GLN A 308 9.27 -18.18 -19.83
C GLN A 308 8.82 -16.74 -19.50
N PRO A 309 9.72 -15.89 -18.99
CA PRO A 309 9.44 -14.49 -18.78
C PRO A 309 8.96 -13.78 -20.06
N VAL A 310 7.93 -12.94 -19.96
CA VAL A 310 7.43 -12.14 -21.09
C VAL A 310 8.33 -10.92 -21.33
N ASN A 311 8.97 -10.40 -20.27
CA ASN A 311 9.90 -9.29 -20.30
C ASN A 311 10.87 -9.36 -19.11
N ASP A 312 11.76 -8.38 -18.98
CA ASP A 312 12.78 -8.32 -17.91
C ASP A 312 12.26 -7.73 -16.59
N VAL A 313 10.99 -7.34 -16.52
CA VAL A 313 10.41 -6.74 -15.32
C VAL A 313 10.20 -7.82 -14.25
N LYS A 314 10.62 -7.49 -13.02
CA LYS A 314 10.53 -8.39 -11.87
C LYS A 314 9.29 -8.06 -11.00
N ALA A 315 8.74 -9.10 -10.39
CA ALA A 315 7.68 -8.95 -9.40
C ALA A 315 8.23 -8.41 -8.09
N LEU A 316 7.46 -7.58 -7.38
CA LEU A 316 7.71 -7.27 -5.97
C LEU A 316 7.19 -8.43 -5.10
N LEU A 317 8.01 -8.84 -4.12
CA LEU A 317 7.88 -10.17 -3.52
C LEU A 317 7.19 -10.17 -2.15
N HIS A 318 6.54 -9.05 -1.72
CA HIS A 318 5.81 -9.04 -0.45
C HIS A 318 4.77 -10.18 -0.34
N PRO A 319 3.99 -10.55 -1.39
CA PRO A 319 3.04 -11.66 -1.28
C PRO A 319 3.73 -13.01 -1.04
N MET A 320 4.90 -13.20 -1.67
CA MET A 320 5.71 -14.40 -1.46
C MET A 320 6.24 -14.47 -0.04
N LEU A 321 6.76 -13.36 0.48
CA LEU A 321 7.33 -13.30 1.83
C LEU A 321 6.26 -13.57 2.90
N GLU A 322 5.10 -12.93 2.78
CA GLU A 322 3.95 -13.15 3.69
C GLU A 322 3.47 -14.61 3.65
N TYR A 323 3.35 -15.17 2.45
CA TYR A 323 2.91 -16.54 2.26
C TYR A 323 3.90 -17.56 2.85
N LEU A 324 5.20 -17.40 2.59
CA LEU A 324 6.23 -18.29 3.14
C LEU A 324 6.34 -18.18 4.65
N GLN A 325 6.19 -16.97 5.20
CA GLN A 325 6.11 -16.75 6.64
C GLN A 325 4.89 -17.48 7.24
N ARG A 326 3.73 -17.44 6.60
CA ARG A 326 2.54 -18.21 7.00
C ARG A 326 2.83 -19.71 7.03
N LEU A 327 3.47 -20.27 5.98
CA LEU A 327 3.81 -21.69 5.93
C LEU A 327 4.73 -22.11 7.09
N GLU A 328 5.71 -21.28 7.41
CA GLU A 328 6.63 -21.57 8.51
C GLU A 328 5.96 -21.42 9.87
N GLN A 329 5.28 -20.32 10.13
CA GLN A 329 4.74 -19.99 11.44
C GLN A 329 3.50 -20.82 11.81
N GLN A 330 2.59 -21.06 10.87
CA GLN A 330 1.34 -21.78 11.14
C GLN A 330 1.47 -23.28 10.96
N TYR A 331 2.30 -23.74 10.02
CA TYR A 331 2.38 -25.16 9.66
C TYR A 331 3.75 -25.79 9.91
N GLY A 332 4.75 -25.03 10.36
CA GLY A 332 6.10 -25.53 10.65
C GLY A 332 6.89 -25.97 9.40
N ILE A 333 6.52 -25.46 8.23
CA ILE A 333 7.17 -25.84 6.96
C ILE A 333 8.43 -25.01 6.74
N THR A 334 9.60 -25.60 6.94
CA THR A 334 10.91 -24.93 6.84
C THR A 334 11.64 -25.22 5.53
N LYS A 335 11.14 -26.13 4.67
CA LYS A 335 11.86 -26.49 3.43
C LYS A 335 12.04 -25.32 2.45
N TYR A 336 11.31 -24.22 2.62
CA TYR A 336 11.37 -23.04 1.76
C TYR A 336 12.19 -21.88 2.34
N THR A 337 12.87 -22.07 3.48
CA THR A 337 13.64 -21.02 4.16
C THR A 337 14.67 -20.35 3.25
N GLU A 338 15.34 -21.12 2.36
CA GLU A 338 16.30 -20.54 1.42
C GLU A 338 15.61 -19.69 0.34
N MET A 339 14.45 -20.10 -0.16
CA MET A 339 13.64 -19.29 -1.08
C MET A 339 13.19 -17.99 -0.41
N TYR A 340 12.73 -18.07 0.82
CA TYR A 340 12.37 -16.90 1.62
C TYR A 340 13.54 -15.93 1.79
N ARG A 341 14.70 -16.43 2.24
CA ARG A 341 15.91 -15.62 2.45
C ARG A 341 16.38 -14.91 1.18
N LYS A 342 16.39 -15.59 0.05
CA LYS A 342 16.76 -15.00 -1.24
C LYS A 342 15.76 -13.93 -1.68
N SER A 343 14.46 -14.19 -1.53
CA SER A 343 13.40 -13.22 -1.85
C SER A 343 13.50 -11.96 -0.99
N GLU A 344 13.74 -12.13 0.32
CA GLU A 344 13.91 -11.02 1.25
C GLU A 344 15.15 -10.17 0.90
N GLN A 345 16.28 -10.82 0.64
CA GLN A 345 17.50 -10.14 0.24
C GLN A 345 17.30 -9.37 -1.07
N TRP A 346 16.64 -9.97 -2.05
CA TRP A 346 16.34 -9.31 -3.32
C TRP A 346 15.49 -8.05 -3.12
N MET A 347 14.46 -8.10 -2.26
CA MET A 347 13.64 -6.94 -1.92
C MET A 347 14.47 -5.85 -1.23
N LYS A 348 15.30 -6.20 -0.24
CA LYS A 348 16.13 -5.25 0.51
C LYS A 348 17.16 -4.55 -0.36
N GLU A 349 17.89 -5.29 -1.19
CA GLU A 349 18.96 -4.74 -2.01
C GLU A 349 18.47 -4.05 -3.28
N GLY A 350 17.30 -4.43 -3.78
CA GLY A 350 16.67 -3.89 -4.98
C GLY A 350 15.63 -2.82 -4.70
N ALA A 351 14.38 -3.25 -4.57
CA ALA A 351 13.22 -2.37 -4.51
C ALA A 351 13.24 -1.44 -3.29
N LEU A 352 13.61 -1.92 -2.12
CA LEU A 352 13.66 -1.11 -0.90
C LEU A 352 14.77 -0.06 -0.98
N LYS A 353 15.95 -0.45 -1.44
CA LYS A 353 17.10 0.45 -1.54
C LYS A 353 16.93 1.52 -2.62
N SER A 354 16.37 1.16 -3.76
CA SER A 354 16.04 2.10 -4.85
C SER A 354 14.74 2.84 -4.60
N PHE A 355 13.88 2.26 -3.77
CA PHE A 355 12.49 2.65 -3.52
C PHE A 355 11.63 2.65 -4.79
N ASP A 356 11.98 1.81 -5.71
CA ASP A 356 11.20 1.60 -6.91
C ASP A 356 10.02 0.66 -6.61
N MET A 357 8.96 1.24 -6.06
CA MET A 357 7.70 0.56 -5.78
C MET A 357 6.74 0.73 -6.96
N THR A 358 7.27 0.54 -8.18
CA THR A 358 6.50 0.67 -9.40
C THR A 358 5.70 -0.57 -9.74
N GLY A 359 4.70 -0.35 -10.50
CA GLY A 359 3.63 -1.12 -11.05
C GLY A 359 3.66 -2.63 -11.04
N GLN A 360 2.67 -3.20 -10.38
CA GLN A 360 2.49 -4.65 -10.28
C GLN A 360 1.13 -5.09 -10.82
N PHE A 361 0.53 -4.27 -11.69
CA PHE A 361 -0.78 -4.55 -12.27
C PHE A 361 -0.65 -5.34 -13.57
N GLU A 362 -1.50 -6.31 -13.76
CA GLU A 362 -1.53 -7.18 -14.95
C GLU A 362 -1.84 -6.43 -16.24
N ASP A 363 -2.63 -5.35 -16.17
CA ASP A 363 -3.02 -4.51 -17.29
C ASP A 363 -2.11 -3.30 -17.49
N ALA A 364 -1.22 -3.03 -16.55
CA ALA A 364 -0.25 -1.96 -16.68
C ALA A 364 0.65 -2.20 -17.90
N ARG A 365 0.88 -1.14 -18.67
CA ARG A 365 1.86 -1.16 -19.75
C ARG A 365 3.26 -1.14 -19.15
N ILE A 366 3.76 -2.27 -18.75
CA ILE A 366 5.06 -2.42 -18.11
C ILE A 366 6.20 -1.97 -19.05
N VAL A 367 6.03 -2.20 -20.36
CA VAL A 367 6.98 -1.74 -21.37
C VAL A 367 6.56 -0.36 -21.89
N GLY A 368 7.43 0.63 -21.79
CA GLY A 368 7.23 2.00 -22.29
C GLY A 368 6.44 2.93 -21.37
N LEU A 369 6.21 2.56 -20.10
CA LEU A 369 5.78 3.49 -19.07
C LEU A 369 6.98 4.13 -18.40
N GLU A 370 6.89 5.44 -18.18
CA GLU A 370 7.83 6.09 -17.28
C GLU A 370 7.65 5.51 -15.87
N PRO A 371 8.71 5.19 -15.14
CA PRO A 371 8.62 4.55 -13.82
C PRO A 371 7.66 5.26 -12.85
N TYR A 372 7.69 6.59 -12.81
CA TYR A 372 6.84 7.36 -11.89
C TYR A 372 5.34 7.24 -12.19
N GLU A 373 4.92 6.98 -13.44
CA GLU A 373 3.50 6.79 -13.78
C GLU A 373 2.93 5.52 -13.18
N ASN A 374 3.79 4.56 -12.89
CA ASN A 374 3.45 3.26 -12.35
C ASN A 374 3.60 3.17 -10.82
N LEU A 375 3.96 4.26 -10.14
CA LEU A 375 4.00 4.28 -8.69
C LEU A 375 2.64 3.96 -8.09
N THR A 376 2.63 3.08 -7.09
CA THR A 376 1.41 2.60 -6.42
C THR A 376 1.64 2.37 -4.93
N ASN A 377 0.59 2.54 -4.13
CA ASN A 377 0.60 2.15 -2.72
C ASN A 377 0.40 0.64 -2.53
N CYS A 378 -0.15 -0.07 -3.52
CA CYS A 378 -0.53 -1.48 -3.42
C CYS A 378 0.65 -2.45 -3.25
N THR A 379 1.88 -1.97 -3.31
CA THR A 379 3.09 -2.73 -3.04
C THR A 379 3.83 -2.18 -1.83
N ALA A 380 3.92 -0.85 -1.71
CA ALA A 380 4.65 -0.19 -0.64
C ALA A 380 3.99 -0.38 0.74
N ALA A 381 2.67 -0.19 0.84
CA ALA A 381 1.96 -0.34 2.10
C ALA A 381 1.91 -1.80 2.60
N PRO A 382 1.60 -2.83 1.77
CA PRO A 382 1.71 -4.22 2.19
C PRO A 382 3.13 -4.62 2.59
N TYR A 383 4.15 -4.14 1.86
CA TYR A 383 5.53 -4.44 2.25
C TYR A 383 5.91 -3.81 3.60
N ALA A 384 5.43 -2.60 3.89
CA ALA A 384 5.57 -2.02 5.23
C ALA A 384 4.87 -2.86 6.30
N THR A 385 3.65 -3.35 6.01
CA THR A 385 2.90 -4.26 6.90
C THR A 385 3.69 -5.54 7.18
N TYR A 386 4.28 -6.15 6.12
CA TYR A 386 5.14 -7.34 6.25
C TYR A 386 6.34 -7.07 7.16
N LEU A 387 7.08 -5.97 6.94
CA LEU A 387 8.25 -5.61 7.77
C LEU A 387 7.86 -5.45 9.24
N LEU A 388 6.76 -4.76 9.50
CA LEU A 388 6.23 -4.52 10.86
C LEU A 388 5.68 -5.80 11.51
N GLY A 389 5.28 -6.79 10.74
CA GLY A 389 4.80 -8.09 11.23
C GLY A 389 5.91 -9.07 11.62
N LYS A 390 7.17 -8.73 11.42
CA LYS A 390 8.31 -9.60 11.80
C LYS A 390 8.48 -9.63 13.33
N ASN A 391 8.69 -10.82 13.89
CA ASN A 391 8.93 -10.98 15.33
C ASN A 391 10.22 -10.32 15.81
N ASP A 392 11.20 -10.19 14.94
CA ASP A 392 12.55 -9.69 15.19
C ASP A 392 12.89 -8.45 14.35
N ILE A 393 11.88 -7.57 14.15
CA ILE A 393 12.06 -6.34 13.37
C ILE A 393 13.24 -5.52 13.88
N THR A 394 14.15 -5.18 12.97
CA THR A 394 15.30 -4.33 13.27
C THR A 394 14.93 -2.84 13.25
N ALA A 395 15.78 -1.99 13.86
CA ALA A 395 15.59 -0.54 13.80
C ALA A 395 15.66 0.02 12.37
N GLU A 396 16.42 -0.61 11.49
CA GLU A 396 16.51 -0.28 10.07
C GLU A 396 15.18 -0.61 9.37
N GLU A 397 14.68 -1.83 9.54
CA GLU A 397 13.39 -2.25 8.96
C GLU A 397 12.20 -1.41 9.46
N LEU A 398 12.21 -1.03 10.74
CA LEU A 398 11.22 -0.10 11.28
C LEU A 398 11.29 1.28 10.59
N THR A 399 12.51 1.76 10.32
CA THR A 399 12.70 3.01 9.58
C THR A 399 12.22 2.88 8.15
N ASP A 400 12.57 1.80 7.47
CA ASP A 400 12.13 1.51 6.10
C ASP A 400 10.59 1.41 6.00
N ALA A 401 9.96 0.73 6.96
CA ALA A 401 8.50 0.64 7.03
C ALA A 401 7.85 2.02 7.19
N LYS A 402 8.40 2.88 8.06
CA LYS A 402 7.92 4.27 8.22
C LYS A 402 8.07 5.08 6.94
N ASP A 403 9.19 4.94 6.24
CA ASP A 403 9.42 5.65 4.97
C ASP A 403 8.44 5.19 3.88
N LEU A 404 8.14 3.89 3.80
CA LEU A 404 7.11 3.34 2.90
C LEU A 404 5.72 3.87 3.21
N ILE A 405 5.35 3.93 4.50
CA ILE A 405 4.08 4.48 4.95
C ILE A 405 3.98 5.98 4.62
N ASN A 406 5.03 6.75 4.90
CA ASN A 406 5.06 8.18 4.60
C ASN A 406 4.98 8.44 3.09
N PHE A 407 5.63 7.60 2.27
CA PHE A 407 5.48 7.65 0.81
C PHE A 407 4.04 7.42 0.37
N CYS A 408 3.37 6.40 0.92
CA CYS A 408 1.97 6.12 0.61
C CYS A 408 1.08 7.29 1.01
N GLU A 409 1.28 7.87 2.18
CA GLU A 409 0.51 9.01 2.66
C GLU A 409 0.74 10.24 1.79
N ASP A 410 2.01 10.60 1.55
CA ASP A 410 2.36 11.79 0.77
C ASP A 410 1.78 11.77 -0.63
N GLN A 411 1.82 10.63 -1.29
CA GLN A 411 1.54 10.54 -2.72
C GLN A 411 0.12 10.08 -3.05
N PHE A 412 -0.52 9.29 -2.20
CA PHE A 412 -1.78 8.62 -2.54
C PHE A 412 -2.94 8.90 -1.58
N VAL A 413 -2.68 9.39 -0.37
CA VAL A 413 -3.75 9.73 0.58
C VAL A 413 -4.25 11.14 0.34
N TYR A 414 -5.56 11.32 0.50
CA TYR A 414 -6.25 12.61 0.49
C TYR A 414 -7.08 12.73 1.77
N TRP A 415 -6.62 13.59 2.67
CA TRP A 415 -7.28 13.85 3.94
C TRP A 415 -8.47 14.78 3.80
N GLU A 416 -8.41 15.70 2.85
CA GLU A 416 -9.49 16.61 2.51
C GLU A 416 -9.74 16.62 1.00
N SER A 417 -10.98 16.99 0.64
CA SER A 417 -11.35 17.20 -0.75
C SER A 417 -10.50 18.30 -1.37
N THR A 418 -9.63 17.93 -2.27
CA THR A 418 -8.97 18.90 -3.15
C THR A 418 -9.75 19.02 -4.44
N GLU A 419 -9.91 20.24 -4.93
CA GLU A 419 -10.48 20.44 -6.25
C GLU A 419 -9.62 19.76 -7.32
N THR A 420 -10.24 19.25 -8.31
CA THR A 420 -9.88 18.46 -9.47
C THR A 420 -8.53 18.67 -10.18
N LYS A 421 -7.61 19.45 -9.64
CA LYS A 421 -6.35 19.86 -10.28
C LYS A 421 -5.41 18.69 -10.62
N TYR A 422 -5.61 17.52 -9.99
CA TYR A 422 -4.76 16.34 -10.19
C TYR A 422 -5.47 15.15 -10.81
N GLY A 423 -6.65 15.38 -11.41
CA GLY A 423 -7.42 14.32 -12.05
C GLY A 423 -8.21 13.43 -11.09
N VAL A 424 -8.20 13.74 -9.80
CA VAL A 424 -9.07 13.14 -8.79
C VAL A 424 -10.26 14.03 -8.59
N LYS A 425 -11.42 13.59 -9.05
CA LYS A 425 -12.68 14.24 -8.70
C LYS A 425 -13.01 13.87 -7.27
N LEU A 426 -13.58 14.84 -6.57
CA LEU A 426 -14.00 14.84 -5.19
C LEU A 426 -14.81 13.65 -4.79
N TYR A 427 -14.35 12.95 -3.77
CA TYR A 427 -15.13 11.92 -3.14
C TYR A 427 -14.97 11.99 -1.64
N HIS A 428 -15.70 11.11 -0.96
CA HIS A 428 -15.60 11.01 0.48
C HIS A 428 -14.16 10.93 0.95
N THR A 429 -13.78 11.80 1.83
CA THR A 429 -12.46 11.81 2.44
C THR A 429 -12.55 11.37 3.91
N PRO A 430 -11.50 10.73 4.42
CA PRO A 430 -10.23 10.41 3.75
C PRO A 430 -10.36 9.29 2.71
N HIS A 431 -9.50 9.31 1.70
CA HIS A 431 -9.41 8.22 0.73
C HIS A 431 -7.99 8.01 0.22
N VAL A 432 -7.75 6.89 -0.47
CA VAL A 432 -6.47 6.55 -1.08
C VAL A 432 -6.68 6.24 -2.54
N VAL A 433 -5.93 6.92 -3.42
CA VAL A 433 -5.92 6.59 -4.85
C VAL A 433 -4.95 5.45 -5.13
N GLU A 434 -5.26 4.63 -6.12
CA GLU A 434 -4.53 3.39 -6.38
C GLU A 434 -3.10 3.62 -6.87
N GLN A 435 -2.92 4.49 -7.86
CA GLN A 435 -1.63 4.73 -8.51
C GLN A 435 -1.58 6.10 -9.19
N TYR A 436 -0.38 6.53 -9.59
CA TYR A 436 -0.19 7.82 -10.26
C TYR A 436 -0.94 7.95 -11.56
N ARG A 437 -0.95 6.91 -12.37
CA ARG A 437 -1.64 6.89 -13.65
C ARG A 437 -3.15 6.79 -13.50
N TYR A 438 -3.57 5.92 -12.57
CA TYR A 438 -4.98 5.64 -12.31
C TYR A 438 -5.38 6.20 -10.95
N ARG A 439 -5.68 7.50 -10.93
CA ARG A 439 -6.00 8.25 -9.71
C ARG A 439 -7.46 8.08 -9.31
N VAL A 440 -7.88 6.85 -9.10
CA VAL A 440 -9.21 6.53 -8.61
C VAL A 440 -9.11 6.05 -7.17
N PRO A 441 -9.93 6.60 -6.25
CA PRO A 441 -10.02 6.09 -4.89
C PRO A 441 -10.58 4.68 -4.88
N ILE A 442 -9.87 3.76 -4.22
CA ILE A 442 -10.21 2.34 -4.15
C ILE A 442 -10.15 1.87 -2.69
N ASP A 443 -11.14 1.07 -2.27
CA ASP A 443 -11.23 0.48 -0.94
C ASP A 443 -9.99 -0.36 -0.59
N HIS A 444 -9.51 -1.16 -1.53
CA HIS A 444 -8.30 -1.97 -1.39
C HIS A 444 -7.07 -1.12 -1.02
N SER A 445 -6.89 0.00 -1.70
CA SER A 445 -5.79 0.93 -1.41
C SER A 445 -5.94 1.58 -0.03
N ALA A 446 -7.16 1.98 0.34
CA ALA A 446 -7.44 2.52 1.66
C ALA A 446 -7.12 1.49 2.77
N CYS A 447 -7.51 0.22 2.57
CA CYS A 447 -7.23 -0.88 3.49
C CYS A 447 -5.73 -1.18 3.61
N ASN A 448 -4.98 -1.21 2.50
CA ASN A 448 -3.53 -1.44 2.54
C ASN A 448 -2.82 -0.39 3.39
N VAL A 449 -3.13 0.89 3.18
CA VAL A 449 -2.51 1.98 3.94
C VAL A 449 -2.97 1.98 5.40
N ALA A 450 -4.26 1.75 5.66
CA ALA A 450 -4.79 1.64 7.01
C ALA A 450 -4.15 0.48 7.79
N ASN A 451 -3.98 -0.68 7.17
CA ASN A 451 -3.31 -1.83 7.78
C ASN A 451 -1.83 -1.55 8.09
N ALA A 452 -1.13 -0.81 7.24
CA ALA A 452 0.24 -0.40 7.51
C ALA A 452 0.33 0.54 8.73
N TRP A 453 -0.60 1.49 8.89
CA TRP A 453 -0.68 2.31 10.10
C TRP A 453 -1.07 1.52 11.34
N LEU A 454 -2.00 0.56 11.25
CA LEU A 454 -2.32 -0.34 12.38
C LEU A 454 -1.09 -1.14 12.82
N SER A 455 -0.35 -1.70 11.87
CA SER A 455 0.89 -2.44 12.17
C SER A 455 1.93 -1.53 12.83
N LEU A 456 2.06 -0.29 12.37
CA LEU A 456 2.96 0.68 13.00
C LEU A 456 2.54 0.99 14.45
N TYR A 457 1.24 1.16 14.69
CA TYR A 457 0.71 1.34 16.04
C TYR A 457 0.99 0.13 16.94
N GLU A 458 0.73 -1.08 16.46
CA GLU A 458 0.94 -2.31 17.23
C GLU A 458 2.40 -2.51 17.64
N VAL A 459 3.35 -2.12 16.78
CA VAL A 459 4.80 -2.25 17.05
C VAL A 459 5.32 -1.12 17.92
N THR A 460 4.82 0.11 17.76
CA THR A 460 5.44 1.31 18.34
C THR A 460 4.59 2.01 19.41
N GLY A 461 3.28 1.73 19.46
CA GLY A 461 2.32 2.51 20.26
C GLY A 461 2.04 3.90 19.68
N ASP A 462 2.34 4.17 18.41
CA ASP A 462 2.11 5.47 17.79
C ASP A 462 0.62 5.77 17.64
N GLU A 463 0.09 6.56 18.57
CA GLU A 463 -1.31 6.97 18.60
C GLU A 463 -1.74 7.74 17.33
N ILE A 464 -0.82 8.47 16.68
CA ILE A 464 -1.12 9.20 15.45
C ILE A 464 -1.35 8.22 14.31
N ALA A 465 -0.54 7.17 14.21
CA ALA A 465 -0.76 6.09 13.25
C ALA A 465 -2.12 5.41 13.47
N PHE A 466 -2.48 5.11 14.73
CA PHE A 466 -3.80 4.57 15.07
C PHE A 466 -4.94 5.51 14.66
N MET A 467 -4.82 6.81 14.95
CA MET A 467 -5.85 7.80 14.56
C MET A 467 -6.02 7.90 13.05
N LYS A 468 -4.92 7.85 12.29
CA LYS A 468 -4.95 7.83 10.81
C LYS A 468 -5.64 6.57 10.29
N ALA A 469 -5.25 5.41 10.80
CA ALA A 469 -5.87 4.14 10.44
C ALA A 469 -7.37 4.15 10.75
N LYS A 470 -7.73 4.60 11.96
CA LYS A 470 -9.12 4.67 12.39
C LYS A 470 -9.96 5.56 11.48
N ALA A 471 -9.48 6.76 11.15
CA ALA A 471 -10.19 7.68 10.26
C ALA A 471 -10.45 7.07 8.87
N MET A 472 -9.48 6.32 8.34
CA MET A 472 -9.62 5.62 7.06
C MET A 472 -10.61 4.45 7.14
N ILE A 473 -10.55 3.67 8.21
CA ILE A 473 -11.44 2.49 8.42
C ILE A 473 -12.86 2.94 8.75
N ASP A 474 -13.03 4.00 9.54
CA ASP A 474 -14.35 4.60 9.77
C ASP A 474 -15.02 4.97 8.44
N ASN A 475 -14.23 5.50 7.49
CA ASN A 475 -14.76 5.86 6.18
C ASN A 475 -15.19 4.64 5.34
N ILE A 476 -14.62 3.45 5.54
CA ILE A 476 -15.14 2.21 4.93
C ILE A 476 -16.59 1.99 5.35
N THR A 477 -16.90 2.16 6.63
CA THR A 477 -18.28 1.99 7.13
C THR A 477 -19.25 3.04 6.59
N ILE A 478 -18.75 4.25 6.30
CA ILE A 478 -19.54 5.35 5.71
C ILE A 478 -19.82 5.08 4.24
N MET A 479 -18.85 4.52 3.52
CA MET A 479 -18.99 4.16 2.11
C MET A 479 -19.84 2.92 1.87
N GLN A 480 -20.02 2.07 2.87
CA GLN A 480 -20.82 0.85 2.77
C GLN A 480 -22.29 1.19 2.53
N ASP A 481 -22.90 0.58 1.51
CA ASP A 481 -24.30 0.74 1.22
C ASP A 481 -25.17 0.24 2.39
N ILE A 482 -26.05 1.10 2.87
CA ILE A 482 -26.85 0.84 4.07
C ILE A 482 -27.93 -0.23 3.85
N ASN A 483 -28.38 -0.42 2.62
CA ASN A 483 -29.47 -1.36 2.30
C ASN A 483 -28.95 -2.76 1.97
N THR A 484 -27.82 -2.84 1.26
CA THR A 484 -27.27 -4.10 0.77
C THR A 484 -26.11 -4.62 1.61
N GLY A 485 -25.42 -3.75 2.34
CA GLY A 485 -24.16 -4.09 3.02
C GLY A 485 -22.94 -4.10 2.11
N MET A 486 -23.10 -3.76 0.81
CA MET A 486 -22.01 -3.74 -0.15
C MET A 486 -20.98 -2.66 0.19
N ILE A 487 -19.70 -3.05 0.24
CA ILE A 487 -18.58 -2.11 0.26
C ILE A 487 -18.18 -1.88 -1.20
N PRO A 488 -18.30 -0.65 -1.74
CA PRO A 488 -17.97 -0.39 -3.14
C PRO A 488 -16.46 -0.41 -3.34
N THR A 489 -15.98 -1.11 -4.36
CA THR A 489 -14.56 -1.11 -4.72
C THR A 489 -14.06 0.29 -5.06
N TYR A 490 -14.85 1.03 -5.84
CA TYR A 490 -14.52 2.38 -6.24
C TYR A 490 -15.28 3.40 -5.39
N TRP A 491 -14.54 4.24 -4.68
CA TRP A 491 -15.12 5.34 -3.89
C TRP A 491 -15.39 6.57 -4.78
N SER A 492 -15.87 6.32 -5.97
CA SER A 492 -16.16 7.34 -6.97
C SER A 492 -17.52 7.11 -7.63
N ASN A 493 -18.25 8.19 -7.88
CA ASN A 493 -19.58 8.12 -8.48
C ASN A 493 -19.61 7.59 -9.93
N PHE A 494 -18.45 7.35 -10.55
CA PHE A 494 -18.35 6.97 -11.97
C PHE A 494 -18.27 5.46 -12.21
N LEU A 495 -17.85 4.67 -11.23
CA LEU A 495 -17.52 3.25 -11.41
C LEU A 495 -18.22 2.34 -10.39
N GLN A 496 -19.39 2.75 -9.89
CA GLN A 496 -20.11 2.02 -8.84
C GLN A 496 -20.60 0.62 -9.24
N ALA A 497 -20.47 0.21 -10.50
CA ALA A 497 -21.05 -1.02 -11.02
C ALA A 497 -20.20 -2.28 -10.82
N GLU A 498 -18.93 -2.16 -10.50
CA GLU A 498 -18.04 -3.30 -10.35
C GLU A 498 -17.60 -3.48 -8.89
N ASN A 499 -17.93 -4.64 -8.30
CA ASN A 499 -17.41 -5.05 -7.00
C ASN A 499 -16.41 -6.18 -7.19
N TRP A 500 -15.20 -5.90 -6.83
CA TRP A 500 -14.11 -6.87 -6.86
C TRP A 500 -14.10 -7.64 -5.55
N THR A 501 -14.33 -8.93 -5.60
CA THR A 501 -14.36 -9.80 -4.42
C THR A 501 -13.09 -9.69 -3.57
N ASN A 502 -11.91 -9.62 -4.21
CA ASN A 502 -10.64 -9.45 -3.49
C ASN A 502 -10.55 -8.11 -2.74
N CYS A 503 -11.12 -7.05 -3.29
CA CYS A 503 -11.13 -5.73 -2.64
C CYS A 503 -12.05 -5.76 -1.41
N THR A 504 -13.26 -6.30 -1.56
CA THR A 504 -14.18 -6.45 -0.42
C THR A 504 -13.62 -7.38 0.66
N LEU A 505 -12.96 -8.49 0.28
CA LEU A 505 -12.31 -9.39 1.25
C LEU A 505 -11.28 -8.64 2.11
N LEU A 506 -10.42 -7.81 1.51
CA LEU A 506 -9.46 -7.02 2.27
C LEU A 506 -10.15 -5.99 3.18
N SER A 507 -11.23 -5.35 2.69
CA SER A 507 -12.03 -4.43 3.51
C SER A 507 -12.63 -5.13 4.74
N VAL A 508 -13.18 -6.32 4.56
CA VAL A 508 -13.70 -7.17 5.65
C VAL A 508 -12.60 -7.52 6.65
N GLN A 509 -11.45 -8.00 6.17
CA GLN A 509 -10.31 -8.34 7.03
C GLN A 509 -9.81 -7.14 7.83
N THR A 510 -9.76 -5.97 7.19
CA THR A 510 -9.35 -4.70 7.83
C THR A 510 -10.34 -4.27 8.92
N LEU A 511 -11.64 -4.38 8.65
CA LEU A 511 -12.70 -4.09 9.63
C LEU A 511 -12.62 -5.04 10.84
N LEU A 512 -12.43 -6.33 10.62
CA LEU A 512 -12.30 -7.32 11.69
C LEU A 512 -11.01 -7.09 12.52
N ARG A 513 -9.92 -6.72 11.89
CA ARG A 513 -8.67 -6.34 12.58
C ARG A 513 -8.90 -5.13 13.48
N MET A 514 -9.54 -4.08 12.96
CA MET A 514 -9.87 -2.90 13.75
C MET A 514 -10.77 -3.23 14.93
N ASP A 515 -11.81 -4.07 14.73
CA ASP A 515 -12.70 -4.55 15.78
C ASP A 515 -11.92 -5.24 16.91
N SER A 516 -10.91 -6.04 16.57
CA SER A 516 -10.08 -6.75 17.56
C SER A 516 -9.16 -5.83 18.37
N ILE A 517 -8.76 -4.68 17.80
CA ILE A 517 -7.87 -3.72 18.47
C ILE A 517 -8.66 -2.81 19.42
N VAL A 518 -9.89 -2.43 19.07
CA VAL A 518 -10.67 -1.48 19.87
C VAL A 518 -11.50 -2.14 20.96
N LYS A 519 -11.62 -3.46 20.98
CA LYS A 519 -12.26 -4.26 22.05
C LYS A 519 -11.27 -4.65 23.11
#